data_8b90e5a03878255b28ed20499bd8ebd7
#
_entry.id   8b90e5a03878255b28ed20499bd8ebd7
#
_cell.length_a   1.000
_cell.length_b   1.000
_cell.length_c   1.000
_cell.angle_alpha   90.00
_cell.angle_beta   90.00
_cell.angle_gamma   90.00
#
_symmetry.space_group_name_H-M   'P 1'
#
loop_
_entity.id
_entity.type
_entity.pdbx_description
1 polymer ?
#
loop_
_entity_poly.entity_id
_entity_poly.type
_entity_poly.pdbx_seq_one_letter_code
_entity_poly.pdbx_strand_id
1 'polypeptide(L)'
;KDTLKVVKENQGVDIDIHDIPRFMTDKNIARNLEKANLIGCFYVESPAMRMLLAKLQCKDYLTLVAASSIIRPGVSQSGMMREYILRHHSPDKGKSLAHPILWDLMEDTYGVMVYQEDVIKVAHLFAGIDLGEADVLRRGMSGKFRSRSEFLKVQDSFFTNCKRKGHSEALAKEVWRQIESFAGYSFAKGHSASFAVESYQSMYLKAYFPLEFMVGVINNFGGFYRTEIYVHEARKNGAVIEAPCVNNSTYLTSIKGISIHLGFIHVDSLGQKLAEAFLFERETNGLYEDLPDFINRVEVSLEQLIILIRIGAFRFTKKSKQALLWEAHFLLNKQPKKVIHQS
;
A
#
# COMPACT_ATOMS: atom_id res chain seq x y z
N LYS A 1 -9.53 -4.12 -8.92
CA LYS A 1 -10.22 -4.82 -10.03
C LYS A 1 -9.87 -6.30 -10.04
N ASP A 2 -8.61 -6.66 -10.04
CA ASP A 2 -8.14 -8.05 -10.14
C ASP A 2 -8.69 -8.92 -9.01
N THR A 3 -8.65 -8.44 -7.76
CA THR A 3 -9.24 -9.15 -6.62
C THR A 3 -10.73 -9.44 -6.80
N LEU A 4 -11.49 -8.48 -7.33
CA LEU A 4 -12.94 -8.68 -7.58
C LEU A 4 -13.19 -9.80 -8.58
N LYS A 5 -12.37 -9.87 -9.64
CA LYS A 5 -12.41 -10.95 -10.62
C LYS A 5 -12.08 -12.28 -9.95
N VAL A 6 -11.01 -12.34 -9.16
CA VAL A 6 -10.59 -13.56 -8.45
C VAL A 6 -11.67 -14.03 -7.46
N VAL A 7 -12.32 -13.11 -6.73
CA VAL A 7 -13.44 -13.46 -5.82
C VAL A 7 -14.61 -14.05 -6.61
N LYS A 8 -14.98 -13.42 -7.71
CA LYS A 8 -16.07 -13.92 -8.57
C LYS A 8 -15.76 -15.30 -9.12
N GLU A 9 -14.54 -15.53 -9.60
CA GLU A 9 -14.14 -16.83 -10.17
C GLU A 9 -14.01 -17.92 -9.10
N ASN A 10 -13.50 -17.61 -7.90
CA ASN A 10 -13.27 -18.60 -6.84
C ASN A 10 -14.50 -18.88 -5.98
N GLN A 11 -15.32 -17.85 -5.69
CA GLN A 11 -16.44 -17.95 -4.75
C GLN A 11 -17.81 -17.66 -5.38
N GLY A 12 -17.87 -17.19 -6.63
CA GLY A 12 -19.13 -16.84 -7.32
C GLY A 12 -19.80 -15.57 -6.79
N VAL A 13 -19.06 -14.73 -6.03
CA VAL A 13 -19.60 -13.53 -5.38
C VAL A 13 -19.29 -12.29 -6.21
N ASP A 14 -20.31 -11.48 -6.49
CA ASP A 14 -20.17 -10.12 -7.02
C ASP A 14 -20.19 -9.11 -5.88
N ILE A 15 -19.24 -8.19 -5.89
CA ILE A 15 -19.06 -7.17 -4.84
C ILE A 15 -19.20 -5.79 -5.45
N ASP A 16 -20.12 -4.97 -4.90
CA ASP A 16 -20.09 -3.53 -5.14
C ASP A 16 -19.02 -2.89 -4.27
N ILE A 17 -17.86 -2.62 -4.88
CA ILE A 17 -16.71 -1.99 -4.19
C ILE A 17 -16.95 -0.50 -3.91
N HIS A 18 -18.01 0.10 -4.42
CA HIS A 18 -18.35 1.51 -4.25
C HIS A 18 -19.36 1.75 -3.13
N ASP A 19 -19.82 0.71 -2.45
CA ASP A 19 -20.70 0.81 -1.27
C ASP A 19 -19.90 1.27 -0.03
N ILE A 20 -19.33 2.48 -0.12
CA ILE A 20 -18.45 3.06 0.90
C ILE A 20 -19.17 3.27 2.24
N PRO A 21 -20.44 3.73 2.28
CA PRO A 21 -21.17 3.88 3.56
C PRO A 21 -21.23 2.57 4.35
N ARG A 22 -21.45 1.45 3.68
CA ARG A 22 -21.44 0.11 4.29
C ARG A 22 -20.06 -0.22 4.87
N PHE A 23 -19.00 0.05 4.11
CA PHE A 23 -17.64 -0.26 4.56
C PHE A 23 -17.24 0.58 5.78
N MET A 24 -17.65 1.86 5.83
CA MET A 24 -17.33 2.76 6.95
C MET A 24 -17.99 2.34 8.27
N THR A 25 -19.10 1.59 8.21
CA THR A 25 -19.82 1.10 9.38
C THR A 25 -19.53 -0.37 9.71
N ASP A 26 -18.65 -1.02 8.94
CA ASP A 26 -18.35 -2.44 9.08
C ASP A 26 -17.48 -2.74 10.30
N LYS A 27 -17.97 -3.64 11.15
CA LYS A 27 -17.30 -4.02 12.42
C LYS A 27 -16.01 -4.82 12.21
N ASN A 28 -15.89 -5.57 11.11
CA ASN A 28 -14.67 -6.35 10.83
C ASN A 28 -13.57 -5.44 10.32
N ILE A 29 -13.91 -4.42 9.52
CA ILE A 29 -12.98 -3.37 9.11
C ILE A 29 -12.49 -2.59 10.34
N ALA A 30 -13.40 -2.14 11.21
CA ALA A 30 -13.06 -1.43 12.45
C ALA A 30 -12.12 -2.27 13.34
N ARG A 31 -12.37 -3.58 13.46
CA ARG A 31 -11.49 -4.50 14.20
C ARG A 31 -10.11 -4.66 13.57
N ASN A 32 -10.04 -4.74 12.23
CA ASN A 32 -8.75 -4.82 11.52
C ASN A 32 -7.93 -3.53 11.68
N LEU A 33 -8.59 -2.36 11.64
CA LEU A 33 -7.95 -1.08 11.93
C LEU A 33 -7.40 -1.03 13.35
N GLU A 34 -8.21 -1.34 14.36
CA GLU A 34 -7.83 -1.32 15.78
C GLU A 34 -6.66 -2.26 16.09
N LYS A 35 -6.66 -3.45 15.48
CA LYS A 35 -5.60 -4.44 15.63
C LYS A 35 -4.41 -4.24 14.70
N ALA A 36 -4.45 -3.22 13.85
CA ALA A 36 -3.48 -2.95 12.80
C ALA A 36 -3.18 -4.18 11.91
N ASN A 37 -4.21 -5.01 11.64
CA ASN A 37 -4.11 -6.17 10.75
C ASN A 37 -4.29 -5.74 9.28
N LEU A 38 -3.29 -5.00 8.75
CA LEU A 38 -3.42 -4.20 7.55
C LEU A 38 -2.42 -4.55 6.44
N ILE A 39 -1.67 -5.66 6.57
CA ILE A 39 -0.73 -6.11 5.52
C ILE A 39 -1.50 -6.36 4.23
N GLY A 40 -1.01 -5.80 3.13
CA GLY A 40 -1.62 -5.82 1.80
C GLY A 40 -2.65 -4.70 1.56
N CYS A 41 -3.13 -4.01 2.60
CA CYS A 41 -4.11 -2.95 2.45
C CYS A 41 -3.45 -1.67 1.94
N PHE A 42 -4.04 -1.11 0.89
CA PHE A 42 -3.56 0.12 0.27
C PHE A 42 -3.35 1.22 1.29
N TYR A 43 -2.19 1.89 1.20
CA TYR A 43 -1.79 3.07 1.97
C TYR A 43 -1.55 2.87 3.47
N VAL A 44 -2.14 1.84 4.12
CA VAL A 44 -2.14 1.67 5.59
C VAL A 44 -1.23 0.55 6.09
N GLU A 45 -0.58 -0.21 5.21
CA GLU A 45 0.18 -1.41 5.57
C GLU A 45 1.59 -1.14 6.13
N SER A 46 2.15 0.07 5.96
CA SER A 46 3.52 0.35 6.41
C SER A 46 3.67 0.18 7.93
N PRO A 47 4.85 -0.22 8.44
CA PRO A 47 5.07 -0.39 9.88
C PRO A 47 4.75 0.86 10.69
N ALA A 48 5.14 2.03 10.19
CA ALA A 48 4.90 3.31 10.85
C ALA A 48 3.40 3.62 10.94
N MET A 49 2.65 3.40 9.84
CA MET A 49 1.21 3.62 9.82
C MET A 49 0.48 2.64 10.74
N ARG A 50 0.81 1.35 10.68
CA ARG A 50 0.23 0.33 11.56
C ARG A 50 0.49 0.62 13.03
N MET A 51 1.69 1.07 13.38
CA MET A 51 2.03 1.47 14.75
C MET A 51 1.21 2.67 15.21
N LEU A 52 1.03 3.69 14.34
CA LEU A 52 0.23 4.87 14.67
C LEU A 52 -1.25 4.51 14.85
N LEU A 53 -1.83 3.73 13.93
CA LEU A 53 -3.22 3.28 14.01
C LEU A 53 -3.49 2.44 15.27
N ALA A 54 -2.56 1.57 15.64
CA ALA A 54 -2.64 0.81 16.89
C ALA A 54 -2.58 1.73 18.13
N LYS A 55 -1.68 2.74 18.14
CA LYS A 55 -1.61 3.73 19.23
C LYS A 55 -2.88 4.55 19.34
N LEU A 56 -3.52 4.91 18.23
CA LEU A 56 -4.78 5.64 18.19
C LEU A 56 -5.99 4.75 18.51
N GLN A 57 -5.83 3.43 18.55
CA GLN A 57 -6.97 2.49 18.59
C GLN A 57 -8.00 2.84 17.52
N CYS A 58 -7.50 3.12 16.30
CA CYS A 58 -8.30 3.64 15.20
C CYS A 58 -9.43 2.67 14.82
N LYS A 59 -10.67 3.19 14.77
CA LYS A 59 -11.88 2.39 14.44
C LYS A 59 -12.71 3.02 13.34
N ASP A 60 -12.46 4.27 13.00
CA ASP A 60 -13.31 5.07 12.14
C ASP A 60 -12.52 5.78 11.04
N TYR A 61 -13.29 6.25 10.06
CA TYR A 61 -12.77 6.88 8.85
C TYR A 61 -12.04 8.20 9.13
N LEU A 62 -12.59 9.07 9.98
CA LEU A 62 -12.01 10.40 10.23
C LEU A 62 -10.67 10.28 10.96
N THR A 63 -10.58 9.37 11.93
CA THR A 63 -9.32 9.06 12.61
C THR A 63 -8.27 8.52 11.62
N LEU A 64 -8.69 7.67 10.65
CA LEU A 64 -7.79 7.19 9.61
C LEU A 64 -7.28 8.31 8.70
N VAL A 65 -8.17 9.23 8.28
CA VAL A 65 -7.81 10.42 7.47
C VAL A 65 -6.78 11.28 8.20
N ALA A 66 -7.01 11.57 9.50
CA ALA A 66 -6.06 12.33 10.30
C ALA A 66 -4.72 11.60 10.48
N ALA A 67 -4.75 10.31 10.82
CA ALA A 67 -3.55 9.48 10.98
C ALA A 67 -2.68 9.50 9.71
N SER A 68 -3.30 9.39 8.54
CA SER A 68 -2.60 9.39 7.25
C SER A 68 -1.90 10.71 6.93
N SER A 69 -2.36 11.80 7.50
CA SER A 69 -1.78 13.13 7.34
C SER A 69 -0.69 13.43 8.38
N ILE A 70 -0.91 13.00 9.63
CA ILE A 70 -0.02 13.34 10.76
C ILE A 70 1.26 12.49 10.79
N ILE A 71 1.30 11.35 10.10
CA ILE A 71 2.45 10.43 10.09
C ILE A 71 3.68 10.98 9.32
N ARG A 72 3.58 12.17 8.76
CA ARG A 72 4.62 12.78 7.94
C ARG A 72 5.85 13.20 8.76
N PRO A 73 7.07 13.11 8.19
CA PRO A 73 8.31 13.39 8.92
C PRO A 73 8.32 14.75 9.62
N GLY A 74 7.95 15.83 8.95
CA GLY A 74 7.92 17.19 9.54
C GLY A 74 6.94 17.31 10.72
N VAL A 75 5.70 16.82 10.54
CA VAL A 75 4.67 16.83 11.58
C VAL A 75 5.04 15.93 12.75
N SER A 76 5.63 14.79 12.50
CA SER A 76 6.10 13.86 13.54
C SER A 76 7.25 14.47 14.37
N GLN A 77 8.19 15.14 13.73
CA GLN A 77 9.33 15.78 14.41
C GLN A 77 8.95 17.03 15.22
N SER A 78 7.90 17.74 14.80
CA SER A 78 7.42 18.94 15.53
C SER A 78 6.75 18.65 16.87
N GLY A 79 6.46 17.37 17.18
CA GLY A 79 5.71 16.95 18.36
C GLY A 79 4.19 16.93 18.18
N MET A 80 3.64 17.45 17.09
CA MET A 80 2.20 17.51 16.86
C MET A 80 1.55 16.12 16.81
N MET A 81 2.23 15.11 16.28
CA MET A 81 1.74 13.73 16.31
C MET A 81 1.52 13.22 17.75
N ARG A 82 2.45 13.54 18.66
CA ARG A 82 2.33 13.19 20.08
C ARG A 82 1.15 13.91 20.73
N GLU A 83 1.00 15.21 20.47
CA GLU A 83 -0.11 16.00 20.96
C GLU A 83 -1.46 15.47 20.45
N TYR A 84 -1.55 15.15 19.18
CA TYR A 84 -2.77 14.55 18.59
C TYR A 84 -3.15 13.24 19.30
N ILE A 85 -2.20 12.33 19.48
CA ILE A 85 -2.44 11.04 20.17
C ILE A 85 -2.93 11.26 21.60
N LEU A 86 -2.27 12.16 22.35
CA LEU A 86 -2.67 12.47 23.74
C LEU A 86 -4.08 13.04 23.82
N ARG A 87 -4.41 13.99 22.95
CA ARG A 87 -5.72 14.67 22.94
C ARG A 87 -6.82 13.76 22.39
N HIS A 88 -6.51 12.89 21.44
CA HIS A 88 -7.45 11.87 20.94
C HIS A 88 -7.92 10.92 22.07
N HIS A 89 -7.01 10.49 22.95
CA HIS A 89 -7.36 9.62 24.08
C HIS A 89 -7.98 10.34 25.27
N SER A 90 -7.78 11.64 25.38
CA SER A 90 -8.29 12.46 26.49
C SER A 90 -8.73 13.83 25.98
N PRO A 91 -9.87 13.92 25.23
CA PRO A 91 -10.31 15.18 24.61
C PRO A 91 -10.53 16.31 25.61
N ASP A 92 -11.16 16.05 26.78
CA ASP A 92 -11.42 17.07 27.79
C ASP A 92 -10.13 17.67 28.36
N LYS A 93 -9.14 16.81 28.67
CA LYS A 93 -7.82 17.26 29.08
C LYS A 93 -7.10 17.98 27.94
N GLY A 94 -7.24 17.48 26.71
CA GLY A 94 -6.71 18.11 25.50
C GLY A 94 -7.25 19.52 25.31
N LYS A 95 -8.56 19.70 25.50
CA LYS A 95 -9.21 21.02 25.42
C LYS A 95 -8.68 22.02 26.45
N SER A 96 -8.43 21.58 27.68
CA SER A 96 -7.83 22.41 28.73
C SER A 96 -6.37 22.81 28.48
N LEU A 97 -5.64 22.03 27.72
CA LEU A 97 -4.22 22.27 27.37
C LEU A 97 -4.06 23.05 26.07
N ALA A 98 -5.01 22.96 25.15
CA ALA A 98 -4.98 23.66 23.88
C ALA A 98 -5.35 25.14 24.05
N HIS A 99 -4.79 26.00 23.19
CA HIS A 99 -5.27 27.38 23.13
C HIS A 99 -6.72 27.40 22.59
N PRO A 100 -7.68 28.08 23.24
CA PRO A 100 -9.11 28.03 22.87
C PRO A 100 -9.34 28.30 21.37
N ILE A 101 -8.72 29.35 20.82
CA ILE A 101 -8.86 29.68 19.40
C ILE A 101 -8.41 28.54 18.49
N LEU A 102 -7.30 27.85 18.81
CA LEU A 102 -6.81 26.73 17.99
C LEU A 102 -7.71 25.51 18.10
N TRP A 103 -8.29 25.28 19.28
CA TRP A 103 -9.27 24.22 19.49
C TRP A 103 -10.51 24.47 18.64
N ASP A 104 -11.10 25.68 18.71
CA ASP A 104 -12.30 26.04 17.96
C ASP A 104 -12.08 25.98 16.43
N LEU A 105 -10.87 26.35 15.97
CA LEU A 105 -10.53 26.28 14.54
C LEU A 105 -10.35 24.85 14.02
N MET A 106 -9.93 23.93 14.88
CA MET A 106 -9.52 22.58 14.49
C MET A 106 -10.12 21.53 15.45
N GLU A 107 -11.41 21.63 15.74
CA GLU A 107 -12.11 20.73 16.67
C GLU A 107 -11.97 19.25 16.25
N ASP A 108 -12.13 18.95 14.95
CA ASP A 108 -11.98 17.61 14.37
C ASP A 108 -10.61 16.96 14.65
N THR A 109 -9.60 17.77 14.93
CA THR A 109 -8.21 17.34 15.17
C THR A 109 -7.69 17.80 16.52
N TYR A 110 -8.61 18.08 17.48
CA TYR A 110 -8.28 18.42 18.87
C TYR A 110 -7.37 19.65 19.00
N GLY A 111 -7.54 20.64 18.14
CA GLY A 111 -6.73 21.86 18.10
C GLY A 111 -5.30 21.64 17.58
N VAL A 112 -5.04 20.52 16.90
CA VAL A 112 -3.73 20.21 16.30
C VAL A 112 -3.81 20.43 14.79
N MET A 113 -2.87 21.18 14.22
CA MET A 113 -2.75 21.31 12.77
C MET A 113 -2.35 19.95 12.17
N VAL A 114 -3.17 19.44 11.24
CA VAL A 114 -2.97 18.13 10.59
C VAL A 114 -2.94 18.26 9.06
N TYR A 115 -3.70 19.22 8.51
CA TYR A 115 -3.89 19.39 7.07
C TYR A 115 -3.29 20.69 6.56
N GLN A 116 -3.04 20.77 5.25
CA GLN A 116 -2.64 22.06 4.61
C GLN A 116 -3.67 23.15 4.82
N GLU A 117 -4.93 22.78 4.78
CA GLU A 117 -6.07 23.69 5.01
C GLU A 117 -6.04 24.29 6.41
N ASP A 118 -5.55 23.55 7.42
CA ASP A 118 -5.44 24.05 8.79
C ASP A 118 -4.44 25.20 8.87
N VAL A 119 -3.35 25.13 8.12
CA VAL A 119 -2.35 26.20 8.08
C VAL A 119 -2.95 27.47 7.49
N ILE A 120 -3.70 27.38 6.39
CA ILE A 120 -4.40 28.53 5.80
C ILE A 120 -5.40 29.10 6.80
N LYS A 121 -6.19 28.22 7.42
CA LYS A 121 -7.21 28.60 8.40
C LYS A 121 -6.60 29.32 9.60
N VAL A 122 -5.51 28.79 10.15
CA VAL A 122 -4.80 29.41 11.28
C VAL A 122 -4.13 30.72 10.85
N ALA A 123 -3.44 30.77 9.74
CA ALA A 123 -2.83 32.00 9.25
C ALA A 123 -3.86 33.13 9.06
N HIS A 124 -5.02 32.79 8.50
CA HIS A 124 -6.08 33.77 8.24
C HIS A 124 -6.85 34.14 9.51
N LEU A 125 -7.41 33.19 10.23
CA LEU A 125 -8.33 33.45 11.34
C LEU A 125 -7.61 33.81 12.66
N PHE A 126 -6.48 33.14 12.95
CA PHE A 126 -5.70 33.43 14.13
C PHE A 126 -4.85 34.70 13.95
N ALA A 127 -4.03 34.76 12.89
CA ALA A 127 -3.14 35.90 12.67
C ALA A 127 -3.74 37.02 11.83
N GLY A 128 -4.90 36.83 11.17
CA GLY A 128 -5.52 37.85 10.32
C GLY A 128 -4.74 38.14 9.03
N ILE A 129 -4.05 37.14 8.52
CA ILE A 129 -3.36 37.21 7.23
C ILE A 129 -4.41 37.14 6.12
N ASP A 130 -4.21 37.86 5.03
CA ASP A 130 -5.02 37.73 3.81
C ASP A 130 -4.93 36.32 3.24
N LEU A 131 -6.03 35.83 2.63
CA LEU A 131 -6.10 34.49 2.06
C LEU A 131 -5.08 34.26 0.94
N GLY A 132 -4.76 35.31 0.16
CA GLY A 132 -3.73 35.24 -0.87
C GLY A 132 -2.31 35.05 -0.26
N GLU A 133 -2.00 35.78 0.81
CA GLU A 133 -0.76 35.62 1.56
C GLU A 133 -0.72 34.25 2.27
N ALA A 134 -1.84 33.79 2.83
CA ALA A 134 -1.93 32.45 3.43
C ALA A 134 -1.71 31.33 2.39
N ASP A 135 -2.13 31.52 1.13
CA ASP A 135 -1.85 30.58 0.04
C ASP A 135 -0.35 30.55 -0.34
N VAL A 136 0.39 31.63 -0.12
CA VAL A 136 1.85 31.65 -0.27
C VAL A 136 2.49 30.64 0.71
N LEU A 137 2.00 30.57 1.97
CA LEU A 137 2.47 29.57 2.93
C LEU A 137 2.18 28.15 2.43
N ARG A 138 0.97 27.87 1.96
CA ARG A 138 0.59 26.56 1.39
C ARG A 138 1.49 26.16 0.23
N ARG A 139 1.76 27.06 -0.69
CA ARG A 139 2.65 26.79 -1.83
C ARG A 139 4.09 26.56 -1.40
N GLY A 140 4.55 27.30 -0.42
CA GLY A 140 5.86 27.12 0.18
C GLY A 140 6.06 25.75 0.82
N MET A 141 5.00 25.19 1.45
CA MET A 141 5.02 23.85 2.04
C MET A 141 5.21 22.73 1.01
N SER A 142 4.83 22.94 -0.25
CA SER A 142 5.05 21.94 -1.32
C SER A 142 6.44 22.01 -1.97
N GLY A 143 7.40 22.71 -1.35
CA GLY A 143 8.77 22.86 -1.87
C GLY A 143 8.86 23.76 -3.12
N LYS A 144 7.75 24.40 -3.51
CA LYS A 144 7.66 25.30 -4.67
C LYS A 144 7.71 26.76 -4.25
N PHE A 145 8.72 27.13 -3.45
CA PHE A 145 8.97 28.55 -3.19
C PHE A 145 9.38 29.23 -4.49
N ARG A 146 8.58 30.15 -4.98
CA ARG A 146 9.01 31.08 -6.05
C ARG A 146 10.05 32.07 -5.53
N SER A 147 9.98 32.47 -4.25
CA SER A 147 11.04 33.22 -3.61
C SER A 147 11.00 33.08 -2.08
N ARG A 148 12.18 32.94 -1.46
CA ARG A 148 12.37 32.98 0.00
C ARG A 148 11.93 34.32 0.60
N SER A 149 12.00 35.38 -0.21
CA SER A 149 11.60 36.73 0.22
C SER A 149 10.08 36.86 0.41
N GLU A 150 9.25 36.19 -0.37
CA GLU A 150 7.79 36.19 -0.17
C GLU A 150 7.41 35.49 1.14
N PHE A 151 8.04 34.36 1.45
CA PHE A 151 7.81 33.66 2.71
C PHE A 151 8.17 34.51 3.94
N LEU A 152 9.32 35.20 3.90
CA LEU A 152 9.73 36.11 4.99
C LEU A 152 8.76 37.29 5.17
N LYS A 153 8.23 37.85 4.08
CA LYS A 153 7.21 38.90 4.17
C LYS A 153 5.94 38.40 4.86
N VAL A 154 5.48 37.19 4.52
CA VAL A 154 4.31 36.60 5.18
C VAL A 154 4.58 36.30 6.65
N GLN A 155 5.81 35.87 6.99
CA GLN A 155 6.25 35.70 8.38
C GLN A 155 6.19 37.01 9.17
N ASP A 156 6.70 38.09 8.62
CA ASP A 156 6.68 39.42 9.25
C ASP A 156 5.25 39.93 9.44
N SER A 157 4.39 39.75 8.42
CA SER A 157 2.95 40.04 8.50
C SER A 157 2.27 39.22 9.60
N PHE A 158 2.60 37.92 9.71
CA PHE A 158 2.06 37.05 10.75
C PHE A 158 2.34 37.58 12.16
N PHE A 159 3.61 37.83 12.49
CA PHE A 159 3.99 38.30 13.82
C PHE A 159 3.43 39.70 14.14
N THR A 160 3.47 40.60 13.16
CA THR A 160 2.90 41.95 13.29
C THR A 160 1.41 41.90 13.59
N ASN A 161 0.68 41.08 12.86
CA ASN A 161 -0.75 40.92 13.05
C ASN A 161 -1.11 40.22 14.36
N CYS A 162 -0.34 39.19 14.76
CA CYS A 162 -0.53 38.55 16.07
C CYS A 162 -0.37 39.53 17.21
N LYS A 163 0.65 40.38 17.16
CA LYS A 163 0.83 41.46 18.16
C LYS A 163 -0.34 42.44 18.20
N ARG A 164 -0.83 42.87 17.02
CA ARG A 164 -1.99 43.77 16.89
C ARG A 164 -3.26 43.14 17.45
N LYS A 165 -3.43 41.84 17.32
CA LYS A 165 -4.57 41.06 17.85
C LYS A 165 -4.44 40.74 19.36
N GLY A 166 -3.33 41.12 20.02
CA GLY A 166 -3.12 40.87 21.43
C GLY A 166 -2.63 39.47 21.79
N HIS A 167 -2.20 38.68 20.81
CA HIS A 167 -1.56 37.37 21.07
C HIS A 167 -0.18 37.55 21.70
N SER A 168 0.14 36.73 22.69
CA SER A 168 1.49 36.76 23.29
C SER A 168 2.55 36.34 22.26
N GLU A 169 3.74 36.88 22.38
CA GLU A 169 4.88 36.53 21.50
C GLU A 169 5.21 35.03 21.56
N ALA A 170 5.14 34.43 22.75
CA ALA A 170 5.38 33.01 22.95
C ALA A 170 4.36 32.14 22.17
N LEU A 171 3.08 32.51 22.22
CA LEU A 171 2.03 31.80 21.45
C LEU A 171 2.24 31.98 19.95
N ALA A 172 2.50 33.20 19.48
CA ALA A 172 2.74 33.45 18.06
C ALA A 172 3.93 32.66 17.53
N LYS A 173 5.04 32.57 18.28
CA LYS A 173 6.22 31.77 17.94
C LYS A 173 5.90 30.27 17.88
N GLU A 174 5.12 29.75 18.83
CA GLU A 174 4.75 28.33 18.85
C GLU A 174 3.83 27.99 17.67
N VAL A 175 2.83 28.82 17.37
CA VAL A 175 1.95 28.61 16.21
C VAL A 175 2.74 28.68 14.90
N TRP A 176 3.67 29.64 14.78
CA TRP A 176 4.54 29.73 13.60
C TRP A 176 5.43 28.50 13.44
N ARG A 177 6.03 28.01 14.53
CA ARG A 177 6.84 26.78 14.53
C ARG A 177 6.03 25.57 14.01
N GLN A 178 4.77 25.48 14.41
CA GLN A 178 3.87 24.46 13.89
C GLN A 178 3.62 24.63 12.38
N ILE A 179 3.36 25.86 11.90
CA ILE A 179 3.20 26.16 10.47
C ILE A 179 4.45 25.76 9.69
N GLU A 180 5.64 26.13 10.17
CA GLU A 180 6.91 25.77 9.50
C GLU A 180 7.13 24.25 9.40
N SER A 181 6.65 23.47 10.35
CA SER A 181 6.79 22.01 10.33
C SER A 181 6.05 21.33 9.19
N PHE A 182 5.08 22.02 8.55
CA PHE A 182 4.40 21.53 7.35
C PHE A 182 5.21 21.76 6.06
N ALA A 183 6.33 22.50 6.11
CA ALA A 183 7.15 22.77 4.93
C ALA A 183 7.64 21.46 4.28
N GLY A 184 7.25 21.24 3.04
CA GLY A 184 7.66 20.09 2.22
C GLY A 184 6.88 18.79 2.43
N TYR A 185 5.99 18.68 3.43
CA TYR A 185 5.44 17.38 3.84
C TYR A 185 3.92 17.33 4.09
N SER A 186 3.17 18.38 3.81
CA SER A 186 1.74 18.40 4.12
C SER A 186 0.87 17.89 2.98
N PHE A 187 -0.22 17.20 3.34
CA PHE A 187 -1.28 16.80 2.41
C PHE A 187 -2.55 17.63 2.60
N ALA A 188 -3.25 17.85 1.50
CA ALA A 188 -4.62 18.34 1.56
C ALA A 188 -5.54 17.28 2.22
N LYS A 189 -6.50 17.72 3.04
CA LYS A 189 -7.49 16.84 3.68
C LYS A 189 -8.22 15.98 2.65
N GLY A 190 -8.58 16.56 1.50
CA GLY A 190 -9.25 15.85 0.41
C GLY A 190 -8.42 14.69 -0.15
N HIS A 191 -7.10 14.84 -0.26
CA HIS A 191 -6.22 13.77 -0.72
C HIS A 191 -6.17 12.60 0.30
N SER A 192 -6.00 12.92 1.58
CA SER A 192 -6.04 11.90 2.64
C SER A 192 -7.39 11.21 2.73
N ALA A 193 -8.49 11.95 2.53
CA ALA A 193 -9.84 11.40 2.48
C ALA A 193 -10.03 10.42 1.31
N SER A 194 -9.58 10.77 0.10
CA SER A 194 -9.65 9.87 -1.06
C SER A 194 -8.87 8.58 -0.82
N PHE A 195 -7.66 8.66 -0.28
CA PHE A 195 -6.85 7.48 0.02
C PHE A 195 -7.47 6.61 1.14
N ALA A 196 -8.13 7.23 2.11
CA ALA A 196 -8.86 6.49 3.14
C ALA A 196 -10.03 5.69 2.55
N VAL A 197 -10.72 6.19 1.52
CA VAL A 197 -11.76 5.43 0.79
C VAL A 197 -11.16 4.17 0.18
N GLU A 198 -10.05 4.29 -0.56
CA GLU A 198 -9.38 3.13 -1.17
C GLU A 198 -8.83 2.16 -0.11
N SER A 199 -8.38 2.69 1.04
CA SER A 199 -7.98 1.86 2.18
C SER A 199 -9.16 1.04 2.71
N TYR A 200 -10.35 1.64 2.86
CA TYR A 200 -11.57 0.94 3.28
C TYR A 200 -11.99 -0.15 2.29
N GLN A 201 -11.91 0.12 1.00
CA GLN A 201 -12.15 -0.87 -0.06
C GLN A 201 -11.20 -2.08 0.07
N SER A 202 -9.91 -1.81 0.25
CA SER A 202 -8.91 -2.88 0.42
C SER A 202 -9.10 -3.64 1.72
N MET A 203 -9.45 -2.96 2.81
CA MET A 203 -9.74 -3.60 4.10
C MET A 203 -10.99 -4.46 4.06
N TYR A 204 -12.02 -4.06 3.32
CA TYR A 204 -13.21 -4.88 3.10
C TYR A 204 -12.83 -6.20 2.41
N LEU A 205 -12.07 -6.13 1.31
CA LEU A 205 -11.60 -7.31 0.61
C LEU A 205 -10.76 -8.22 1.52
N LYS A 206 -9.85 -7.64 2.29
CA LYS A 206 -9.05 -8.39 3.28
C LYS A 206 -9.90 -9.07 4.36
N ALA A 207 -10.93 -8.38 4.84
CA ALA A 207 -11.77 -8.88 5.95
C ALA A 207 -12.65 -10.06 5.53
N TYR A 208 -13.15 -10.07 4.31
CA TYR A 208 -14.14 -11.03 3.82
C TYR A 208 -13.59 -12.03 2.80
N PHE A 209 -12.55 -11.67 2.07
CA PHE A 209 -11.93 -12.47 1.01
C PHE A 209 -10.40 -12.46 1.13
N PRO A 210 -9.85 -12.85 2.30
CA PRO A 210 -8.43 -12.65 2.58
C PRO A 210 -7.50 -13.39 1.61
N LEU A 211 -7.89 -14.55 1.09
CA LEU A 211 -7.04 -15.34 0.19
C LEU A 211 -7.04 -14.75 -1.22
N GLU A 212 -8.21 -14.44 -1.75
CA GLU A 212 -8.38 -13.81 -3.06
C GLU A 212 -7.74 -12.42 -3.07
N PHE A 213 -7.85 -11.69 -1.96
CA PHE A 213 -7.21 -10.41 -1.79
C PHE A 213 -5.69 -10.53 -1.87
N MET A 214 -5.09 -11.51 -1.17
CA MET A 214 -3.65 -11.76 -1.26
C MET A 214 -3.21 -12.17 -2.66
N VAL A 215 -4.00 -12.95 -3.41
CA VAL A 215 -3.72 -13.26 -4.82
C VAL A 215 -3.66 -11.98 -5.66
N GLY A 216 -4.62 -11.07 -5.47
CA GLY A 216 -4.62 -9.78 -6.14
C GLY A 216 -3.38 -8.93 -5.78
N VAL A 217 -3.00 -8.88 -4.50
CA VAL A 217 -1.80 -8.17 -4.03
C VAL A 217 -0.53 -8.78 -4.61
N ILE A 218 -0.39 -10.11 -4.58
CA ILE A 218 0.78 -10.85 -5.09
C ILE A 218 0.94 -10.61 -6.60
N ASN A 219 -0.12 -10.68 -7.39
CA ASN A 219 -0.09 -10.47 -8.83
C ASN A 219 0.27 -9.04 -9.25
N ASN A 220 0.03 -8.06 -8.38
CA ASN A 220 0.41 -6.67 -8.59
C ASN A 220 1.75 -6.32 -7.87
N PHE A 221 2.55 -7.33 -7.51
CA PHE A 221 3.85 -7.20 -6.83
C PHE A 221 3.80 -6.49 -5.47
N GLY A 222 2.63 -6.50 -4.85
CA GLY A 222 2.41 -5.98 -3.51
C GLY A 222 2.44 -4.45 -3.43
N GLY A 223 2.85 -3.95 -2.28
CA GLY A 223 2.97 -2.53 -1.96
C GLY A 223 4.26 -2.26 -1.19
N PHE A 224 4.19 -2.23 0.14
CA PHE A 224 5.34 -1.89 0.98
C PHE A 224 6.33 -3.04 1.17
N TYR A 225 5.86 -4.29 1.17
CA TYR A 225 6.66 -5.47 1.47
C TYR A 225 7.04 -6.25 0.22
N ARG A 226 8.01 -7.18 0.37
CA ARG A 226 8.33 -8.17 -0.65
C ARG A 226 7.21 -9.22 -0.76
N THR A 227 7.08 -9.83 -1.93
CA THR A 227 6.04 -10.81 -2.26
C THR A 227 5.95 -11.95 -1.23
N GLU A 228 7.06 -12.40 -0.67
CA GLU A 228 7.12 -13.45 0.35
C GLU A 228 6.31 -13.12 1.60
N ILE A 229 6.22 -11.84 2.01
CA ILE A 229 5.42 -11.42 3.15
C ILE A 229 3.92 -11.61 2.87
N TYR A 230 3.47 -11.30 1.66
CA TYR A 230 2.08 -11.51 1.25
C TYR A 230 1.73 -12.99 1.12
N VAL A 231 2.67 -13.82 0.67
CA VAL A 231 2.52 -15.29 0.69
C VAL A 231 2.38 -15.81 2.13
N HIS A 232 3.18 -15.30 3.06
CA HIS A 232 3.05 -15.63 4.49
C HIS A 232 1.72 -15.16 5.07
N GLU A 233 1.26 -13.97 4.70
CA GLU A 233 -0.04 -13.46 5.13
C GLU A 233 -1.19 -14.34 4.60
N ALA A 234 -1.11 -14.82 3.36
CA ALA A 234 -2.05 -15.78 2.81
C ALA A 234 -2.07 -17.10 3.62
N ARG A 235 -0.90 -17.66 3.94
CA ARG A 235 -0.78 -18.87 4.78
C ARG A 235 -1.39 -18.66 6.17
N LYS A 236 -1.15 -17.52 6.79
CA LYS A 236 -1.71 -17.17 8.09
C LYS A 236 -3.25 -17.11 8.06
N ASN A 237 -3.84 -16.79 6.91
CA ASN A 237 -5.27 -16.80 6.68
C ASN A 237 -5.81 -18.14 6.14
N GLY A 238 -5.01 -19.22 6.19
CA GLY A 238 -5.44 -20.58 5.88
C GLY A 238 -5.16 -21.05 4.44
N ALA A 239 -4.43 -20.30 3.63
CA ALA A 239 -4.07 -20.73 2.28
C ALA A 239 -3.10 -21.90 2.27
N VAL A 240 -3.35 -22.85 1.40
CA VAL A 240 -2.38 -23.85 0.96
C VAL A 240 -1.60 -23.24 -0.21
N ILE A 241 -0.28 -23.10 -0.05
CA ILE A 241 0.57 -22.47 -1.08
C ILE A 241 1.27 -23.54 -1.88
N GLU A 242 1.02 -23.55 -3.18
CA GLU A 242 1.63 -24.41 -4.17
C GLU A 242 2.70 -23.63 -4.96
N ALA A 243 3.92 -24.18 -5.01
CA ALA A 243 4.99 -23.64 -5.85
C ALA A 243 4.61 -23.72 -7.34
N PRO A 244 5.24 -22.93 -8.24
CA PRO A 244 4.97 -23.02 -9.67
C PRO A 244 5.18 -24.45 -10.20
N CYS A 245 4.24 -24.92 -11.04
CA CYS A 245 4.27 -26.24 -11.65
C CYS A 245 3.75 -26.13 -13.08
N VAL A 246 4.46 -26.74 -14.04
CA VAL A 246 4.07 -26.67 -15.46
C VAL A 246 2.67 -27.24 -15.73
N ASN A 247 2.19 -28.13 -14.86
CA ASN A 247 0.88 -28.75 -15.00
C ASN A 247 -0.25 -28.04 -14.25
N ASN A 248 0.05 -27.25 -13.20
CA ASN A 248 -1.00 -26.71 -12.31
C ASN A 248 -1.02 -25.20 -12.23
N SER A 249 0.08 -24.51 -12.50
CA SER A 249 0.16 -23.05 -12.39
C SER A 249 -0.20 -22.38 -13.71
N THR A 250 -0.57 -21.10 -13.61
CA THR A 250 -0.75 -20.18 -14.73
C THR A 250 0.36 -19.14 -14.72
N TYR A 251 0.37 -18.21 -15.68
CA TYR A 251 1.37 -17.13 -15.68
C TYR A 251 1.22 -16.22 -14.45
N LEU A 252 0.01 -15.80 -14.12
CA LEU A 252 -0.31 -15.11 -12.87
C LEU A 252 -0.59 -16.12 -11.76
N THR A 253 -0.42 -15.70 -10.50
CA THR A 253 -0.87 -16.49 -9.34
C THR A 253 -2.38 -16.65 -9.38
N SER A 254 -2.86 -17.87 -9.16
CA SER A 254 -4.28 -18.23 -9.17
C SER A 254 -4.70 -18.92 -7.88
N ILE A 255 -6.00 -19.00 -7.63
CA ILE A 255 -6.55 -19.67 -6.45
C ILE A 255 -7.68 -20.61 -6.90
N LYS A 256 -7.75 -21.76 -6.23
CA LYS A 256 -8.87 -22.71 -6.35
C LYS A 256 -9.25 -23.17 -4.94
N GLY A 257 -10.42 -22.76 -4.47
CA GLY A 257 -10.81 -22.94 -3.08
C GLY A 257 -9.84 -22.23 -2.14
N ILE A 258 -9.07 -22.98 -1.36
CA ILE A 258 -8.02 -22.43 -0.46
C ILE A 258 -6.59 -22.61 -0.99
N SER A 259 -6.43 -23.28 -2.15
CA SER A 259 -5.11 -23.56 -2.73
C SER A 259 -4.68 -22.43 -3.65
N ILE A 260 -3.62 -21.74 -3.31
CA ILE A 260 -3.00 -20.68 -4.10
C ILE A 260 -1.82 -21.28 -4.87
N HIS A 261 -1.92 -21.28 -6.19
CA HIS A 261 -0.86 -21.71 -7.10
C HIS A 261 -0.05 -20.49 -7.53
N LEU A 262 1.20 -20.40 -7.08
CA LEU A 262 2.08 -19.29 -7.45
C LEU A 262 2.33 -19.30 -8.95
N GLY A 263 2.23 -18.12 -9.55
CA GLY A 263 2.38 -17.92 -10.98
C GLY A 263 3.83 -17.87 -11.46
N PHE A 264 4.06 -18.16 -12.72
CA PHE A 264 5.39 -18.08 -13.34
C PHE A 264 5.90 -16.63 -13.46
N ILE A 265 5.05 -15.63 -13.37
CA ILE A 265 5.42 -14.21 -13.30
C ILE A 265 6.41 -13.89 -12.16
N HIS A 266 6.42 -14.70 -11.10
CA HIS A 266 7.30 -14.53 -9.93
C HIS A 266 8.62 -15.28 -10.05
N VAL A 267 8.84 -16.00 -11.16
CA VAL A 267 10.07 -16.75 -11.38
C VAL A 267 11.10 -15.88 -12.07
N ASP A 268 12.11 -15.52 -11.30
CA ASP A 268 13.19 -14.67 -11.80
C ASP A 268 13.90 -15.31 -12.99
N SER A 269 14.24 -14.48 -13.98
CA SER A 269 14.94 -14.88 -15.21
C SER A 269 14.21 -15.91 -16.09
N LEU A 270 12.94 -16.22 -15.84
CA LEU A 270 12.10 -17.02 -16.74
C LEU A 270 11.50 -16.12 -17.83
N GLY A 271 11.72 -16.46 -19.10
CA GLY A 271 11.16 -15.71 -20.22
C GLY A 271 9.63 -15.81 -20.28
N GLN A 272 8.94 -14.67 -20.33
CA GLN A 272 7.47 -14.63 -20.41
C GLN A 272 6.94 -15.41 -21.62
N LYS A 273 7.54 -15.22 -22.80
CA LYS A 273 7.15 -15.92 -24.03
C LYS A 273 7.23 -17.45 -23.88
N LEU A 274 8.27 -17.95 -23.18
CA LEU A 274 8.40 -19.36 -22.89
C LEU A 274 7.28 -19.84 -21.95
N ALA A 275 7.01 -19.07 -20.90
CA ALA A 275 5.92 -19.40 -19.97
C ALA A 275 4.57 -19.48 -20.70
N GLU A 276 4.26 -18.50 -21.52
CA GLU A 276 3.03 -18.48 -22.34
C GLU A 276 2.97 -19.65 -23.33
N ALA A 277 4.09 -20.00 -23.96
CA ALA A 277 4.18 -21.11 -24.91
C ALA A 277 3.85 -22.47 -24.25
N PHE A 278 4.50 -22.79 -23.13
CA PHE A 278 4.21 -24.09 -22.49
C PHE A 278 2.84 -24.12 -21.79
N LEU A 279 2.30 -22.99 -21.37
CA LEU A 279 0.93 -22.93 -20.85
C LEU A 279 -0.08 -23.18 -21.96
N PHE A 280 0.10 -22.52 -23.11
CA PHE A 280 -0.75 -22.73 -24.28
C PHE A 280 -0.69 -24.17 -24.79
N GLU A 281 0.53 -24.74 -24.87
CA GLU A 281 0.73 -26.14 -25.27
C GLU A 281 0.01 -27.11 -24.34
N ARG A 282 0.10 -26.89 -23.03
CA ARG A 282 -0.65 -27.68 -22.03
C ARG A 282 -2.17 -27.57 -22.20
N GLU A 283 -2.69 -26.37 -22.47
CA GLU A 283 -4.12 -26.15 -22.66
C GLU A 283 -4.65 -26.83 -23.93
N THR A 284 -3.82 -26.91 -24.96
CA THR A 284 -4.18 -27.47 -26.26
C THR A 284 -4.06 -29.00 -26.29
N ASN A 285 -2.95 -29.53 -25.75
CA ASN A 285 -2.55 -30.93 -25.93
C ASN A 285 -2.52 -31.73 -24.60
N GLY A 286 -3.01 -31.13 -23.51
CA GLY A 286 -3.09 -31.79 -22.20
C GLY A 286 -1.84 -31.67 -21.34
N LEU A 287 -1.92 -32.26 -20.15
CA LEU A 287 -0.84 -32.20 -19.15
C LEU A 287 0.44 -32.86 -19.67
N TYR A 288 1.58 -32.41 -19.19
CA TYR A 288 2.87 -33.03 -19.44
C TYR A 288 3.01 -34.29 -18.60
N GLU A 289 3.46 -35.39 -19.23
CA GLU A 289 3.64 -36.66 -18.55
C GLU A 289 4.96 -36.71 -17.77
N ASP A 290 6.04 -36.18 -18.38
CA ASP A 290 7.37 -36.15 -17.79
C ASP A 290 8.25 -35.02 -18.40
N LEU A 291 9.56 -35.04 -18.09
CA LEU A 291 10.50 -34.07 -18.64
C LEU A 291 10.79 -34.28 -20.14
N PRO A 292 10.98 -35.50 -20.65
CA PRO A 292 11.06 -35.75 -22.09
C PRO A 292 9.86 -35.26 -22.89
N ASP A 293 8.64 -35.52 -22.42
CA ASP A 293 7.43 -35.05 -23.07
C ASP A 293 7.37 -33.51 -23.13
N PHE A 294 7.74 -32.82 -22.03
CA PHE A 294 7.84 -31.37 -22.03
C PHE A 294 8.85 -30.83 -23.06
N ILE A 295 10.07 -31.44 -23.14
CA ILE A 295 11.11 -30.99 -24.07
C ILE A 295 10.70 -31.24 -25.53
N ASN A 296 10.00 -32.34 -25.82
CA ASN A 296 9.52 -32.64 -27.15
C ASN A 296 8.41 -31.70 -27.64
N ARG A 297 7.60 -31.18 -26.72
CA ARG A 297 6.46 -30.34 -27.04
C ARG A 297 6.77 -28.83 -26.95
N VAL A 298 7.79 -28.45 -26.19
CA VAL A 298 8.13 -27.05 -25.91
C VAL A 298 9.59 -26.78 -26.33
N GLU A 299 9.79 -25.76 -27.16
CA GLU A 299 11.12 -25.27 -27.48
C GLU A 299 11.69 -24.50 -26.27
N VAL A 300 12.64 -25.11 -25.55
CA VAL A 300 13.22 -24.57 -24.33
C VAL A 300 14.72 -24.66 -24.32
N SER A 301 15.41 -23.59 -23.91
CA SER A 301 16.85 -23.63 -23.68
C SER A 301 17.22 -24.39 -22.40
N LEU A 302 18.42 -24.92 -22.32
CA LEU A 302 18.91 -25.62 -21.13
C LEU A 302 18.86 -24.68 -19.90
N GLU A 303 19.19 -23.39 -20.04
CA GLU A 303 19.19 -22.43 -18.96
C GLU A 303 17.77 -22.24 -18.39
N GLN A 304 16.78 -22.06 -19.24
CA GLN A 304 15.37 -21.91 -18.84
C GLN A 304 14.83 -23.20 -18.21
N LEU A 305 15.21 -24.35 -18.73
CA LEU A 305 14.82 -25.65 -18.18
C LEU A 305 15.41 -25.88 -16.79
N ILE A 306 16.67 -25.48 -16.57
CA ILE A 306 17.32 -25.51 -15.25
C ILE A 306 16.56 -24.66 -14.24
N ILE A 307 16.09 -23.47 -14.62
CA ILE A 307 15.27 -22.61 -13.75
C ILE A 307 14.00 -23.36 -13.34
N LEU A 308 13.26 -23.92 -14.28
CA LEU A 308 12.02 -24.67 -14.02
C LEU A 308 12.27 -25.88 -13.10
N ILE A 309 13.35 -26.63 -13.33
CA ILE A 309 13.71 -27.78 -12.47
C ILE A 309 14.06 -27.30 -11.06
N ARG A 310 14.84 -26.23 -10.91
CA ARG A 310 15.28 -25.70 -9.60
C ARG A 310 14.11 -25.23 -8.74
N ILE A 311 13.09 -24.60 -9.32
CA ILE A 311 11.89 -24.20 -8.59
C ILE A 311 10.93 -25.37 -8.30
N GLY A 312 11.21 -26.57 -8.83
CA GLY A 312 10.39 -27.75 -8.63
C GLY A 312 9.16 -27.82 -9.55
N ALA A 313 9.21 -27.17 -10.71
CA ALA A 313 8.08 -27.12 -11.66
C ALA A 313 7.69 -28.49 -12.22
N PHE A 314 8.56 -29.50 -12.10
CA PHE A 314 8.35 -30.90 -12.51
C PHE A 314 8.16 -31.87 -11.33
N ARG A 315 7.74 -31.37 -10.14
CA ARG A 315 7.58 -32.23 -8.94
C ARG A 315 6.59 -33.37 -9.11
N PHE A 316 5.64 -33.26 -10.04
CA PHE A 316 4.68 -34.30 -10.36
C PHE A 316 5.35 -35.60 -10.89
N THR A 317 6.55 -35.51 -11.47
CA THR A 317 7.31 -36.67 -11.94
C THR A 317 7.86 -37.55 -10.81
N LYS A 318 7.86 -37.04 -9.57
CA LYS A 318 8.45 -37.65 -8.37
C LYS A 318 9.97 -37.93 -8.48
N LYS A 319 10.64 -37.45 -9.54
CA LYS A 319 12.09 -37.50 -9.69
C LYS A 319 12.76 -36.42 -8.84
N SER A 320 14.00 -36.69 -8.37
CA SER A 320 14.79 -35.65 -7.68
C SER A 320 15.23 -34.57 -8.67
N LYS A 321 15.49 -33.35 -8.16
CA LYS A 321 16.00 -32.25 -9.00
C LYS A 321 17.31 -32.61 -9.67
N GLN A 322 18.19 -33.38 -9.00
CA GLN A 322 19.46 -33.85 -9.57
C GLN A 322 19.22 -34.78 -10.76
N ALA A 323 18.32 -35.75 -10.63
CA ALA A 323 17.95 -36.64 -11.72
C ALA A 323 17.38 -35.86 -12.92
N LEU A 324 16.50 -34.92 -12.68
CA LEU A 324 15.93 -34.06 -13.73
C LEU A 324 16.98 -33.19 -14.41
N LEU A 325 17.96 -32.66 -13.67
CA LEU A 325 19.05 -31.86 -14.25
C LEU A 325 19.94 -32.73 -15.15
N TRP A 326 20.29 -33.95 -14.72
CA TRP A 326 21.04 -34.90 -15.56
C TRP A 326 20.27 -35.26 -16.83
N GLU A 327 18.98 -35.56 -16.70
CA GLU A 327 18.09 -35.85 -17.82
C GLU A 327 18.01 -34.68 -18.82
N ALA A 328 17.85 -33.45 -18.33
CA ALA A 328 17.83 -32.24 -19.15
C ALA A 328 19.13 -32.07 -19.97
N HIS A 329 20.27 -32.19 -19.33
CA HIS A 329 21.57 -32.11 -20.02
C HIS A 329 21.74 -33.20 -21.08
N PHE A 330 21.32 -34.39 -20.77
CA PHE A 330 21.44 -35.53 -21.70
C PHE A 330 20.54 -35.35 -22.94
N LEU A 331 19.31 -34.93 -22.74
CA LEU A 331 18.33 -34.77 -23.82
C LEU A 331 18.66 -33.59 -24.74
N LEU A 332 18.99 -32.43 -24.17
CA LEU A 332 19.28 -31.23 -24.97
C LEU A 332 20.63 -31.26 -25.66
N ASN A 333 21.63 -31.96 -25.11
CA ASN A 333 22.92 -32.16 -25.80
C ASN A 333 22.83 -33.15 -26.97
N LYS A 334 21.82 -34.02 -27.03
CA LYS A 334 21.56 -34.94 -28.13
C LYS A 334 20.79 -34.33 -29.30
N GLN A 335 20.11 -33.22 -29.10
CA GLN A 335 19.44 -32.51 -30.19
C GLN A 335 20.49 -31.84 -31.09
N PRO A 336 20.52 -32.11 -32.40
CA PRO A 336 21.42 -31.39 -33.31
C PRO A 336 21.06 -29.91 -33.27
N LYS A 337 22.08 -29.04 -33.06
CA LYS A 337 21.89 -27.59 -33.11
C LYS A 337 21.19 -27.23 -34.42
N LYS A 338 19.93 -26.79 -34.37
CA LYS A 338 19.27 -26.18 -35.53
C LYS A 338 20.10 -24.98 -35.94
N VAL A 339 20.80 -25.09 -37.06
CA VAL A 339 21.53 -23.98 -37.70
C VAL A 339 20.47 -22.96 -38.12
N ILE A 340 20.38 -21.84 -37.42
CA ILE A 340 19.57 -20.72 -37.85
C ILE A 340 20.28 -20.10 -39.05
N HIS A 341 19.84 -20.44 -40.26
CA HIS A 341 20.16 -19.65 -41.45
C HIS A 341 19.49 -18.28 -41.29
N GLN A 342 20.31 -17.29 -40.97
CA GLN A 342 19.91 -15.88 -41.15
C GLN A 342 19.78 -15.66 -42.67
N SER A 343 18.58 -15.42 -43.14
CA SER A 343 18.27 -14.86 -44.45
C SER A 343 17.64 -13.47 -44.25
#